data_3e91fe2eafd7df3fca1ea47758e0ff62
#
_entry.id   3e91fe2eafd7df3fca1ea47758e0ff62
#
_cell.length_a   1.000
_cell.length_b   1.000
_cell.length_c   1.000
_cell.angle_alpha   90.00
_cell.angle_beta   90.00
_cell.angle_gamma   90.00
#
_symmetry.space_group_name_H-M   'P 1'
#
loop_
_entity.id
_entity.type
_entity.pdbx_description
1 polymer ?
#
loop_
_entity_poly.entity_id
_entity_poly.type
_entity_poly.pdbx_seq_one_letter_code
_entity_poly.pdbx_strand_id
1 'polypeptide(L)'
;KPSSAASDVYKRQVLKEARKQARQSGHPYIGTEHLLLGLSHVITGVAGQVLAANKVKEEDIHKIIDQLVTTVGDYKDETNKPGISPRLECILEESKMEAQKLQSEKAGTEHMLLALVLDVDCVASRILTTLGISLKKVLQDVLTAIGEDPRTYLEEKNDPGADGVLIQYSTDLTAEAADGKLDPVIGREEEIERLMQILSRRTKNNPCLIGEPGVGKTAVIEGLAQRIAEGLVPDGMKQKRIMTLDLSALIAGSKYRGEFEERMKRCLLYTSP
;
A
#
# COMPACT_ATOMS: atom_id res chain seq x y z
N LYS A 1 3.70 -23.25 11.95
CA LYS A 1 2.65 -22.40 11.33
C LYS A 1 1.29 -22.82 11.88
N PRO A 2 0.38 -21.88 12.23
CA PRO A 2 -0.99 -22.25 12.61
C PRO A 2 -1.66 -23.01 11.46
N SER A 3 -2.50 -23.99 11.80
CA SER A 3 -3.22 -24.73 10.77
C SER A 3 -4.16 -23.80 9.98
N SER A 4 -4.39 -24.07 8.72
CA SER A 4 -5.25 -23.28 7.82
C SER A 4 -6.66 -23.04 8.40
N ALA A 5 -7.21 -24.00 9.15
CA ALA A 5 -8.46 -23.84 9.87
C ALA A 5 -8.39 -22.84 11.03
N ALA A 6 -7.29 -22.81 11.79
CA ALA A 6 -7.09 -21.86 12.88
C ALA A 6 -6.93 -20.42 12.35
N SER A 7 -6.24 -20.24 11.22
CA SER A 7 -6.08 -18.91 10.58
C SER A 7 -7.43 -18.29 10.20
N ASP A 8 -8.36 -19.06 9.65
CA ASP A 8 -9.72 -18.59 9.32
C ASP A 8 -10.53 -18.19 10.56
N VAL A 9 -10.41 -18.96 11.64
CA VAL A 9 -11.10 -18.66 12.91
C VAL A 9 -10.60 -17.34 13.49
N TYR A 10 -9.29 -17.17 13.58
CA TYR A 10 -8.69 -15.95 14.12
C TYR A 10 -8.99 -14.72 13.25
N LYS A 11 -8.95 -14.85 11.93
CA LYS A 11 -9.34 -13.78 11.01
C LYS A 11 -10.77 -13.31 11.25
N ARG A 12 -11.72 -14.25 11.35
CA ARG A 12 -13.14 -13.91 11.64
C ARG A 12 -13.28 -13.25 13.00
N GLN A 13 -12.52 -13.70 14.00
CA GLN A 13 -12.54 -13.13 15.34
C GLN A 13 -12.01 -11.69 15.34
N VAL A 14 -10.88 -11.42 14.67
CA VAL A 14 -10.31 -10.08 14.50
C VAL A 14 -11.31 -9.12 13.84
N LEU A 15 -11.92 -9.53 12.72
CA LEU A 15 -12.90 -8.68 12.02
C LEU A 15 -14.18 -8.46 12.83
N LYS A 16 -14.60 -9.45 13.62
CA LYS A 16 -15.74 -9.31 14.54
C LYS A 16 -15.43 -8.29 15.64
N GLU A 17 -14.23 -8.36 16.21
CA GLU A 17 -13.80 -7.42 17.24
C GLU A 17 -13.60 -6.01 16.65
N ALA A 18 -12.96 -5.87 15.51
CA ALA A 18 -12.82 -4.58 14.81
C ALA A 18 -14.18 -3.90 14.56
N ARG A 19 -15.19 -4.69 14.16
CA ARG A 19 -16.56 -4.18 13.98
C ARG A 19 -17.20 -3.73 15.29
N LYS A 20 -16.98 -4.48 16.36
CA LYS A 20 -17.47 -4.12 17.72
C LYS A 20 -16.83 -2.82 18.18
N GLN A 21 -15.52 -2.66 18.00
CA GLN A 21 -14.77 -1.47 18.36
C GLN A 21 -15.26 -0.23 17.57
N ALA A 22 -15.47 -0.36 16.25
CA ALA A 22 -16.02 0.72 15.44
C ALA A 22 -17.40 1.20 15.94
N ARG A 23 -18.27 0.26 16.36
CA ARG A 23 -19.59 0.59 16.94
C ARG A 23 -19.46 1.28 18.28
N GLN A 24 -18.59 0.79 19.15
CA GLN A 24 -18.38 1.39 20.49
C GLN A 24 -17.85 2.81 20.40
N SER A 25 -16.99 3.08 19.41
CA SER A 25 -16.45 4.42 19.13
C SER A 25 -17.41 5.33 18.34
N GLY A 26 -18.60 4.83 17.95
CA GLY A 26 -19.56 5.61 17.16
C GLY A 26 -19.10 5.92 15.73
N HIS A 27 -18.21 5.11 15.16
CA HIS A 27 -17.67 5.33 13.81
C HIS A 27 -18.56 4.67 12.74
N PRO A 28 -18.88 5.37 11.64
CA PRO A 28 -19.73 4.85 10.57
C PRO A 28 -19.04 3.78 9.71
N TYR A 29 -17.71 3.68 9.80
CA TYR A 29 -16.90 2.72 9.06
C TYR A 29 -15.91 2.00 9.96
N ILE A 30 -15.58 0.76 9.56
CA ILE A 30 -14.46 0.00 10.14
C ILE A 30 -13.21 0.44 9.42
N GLY A 31 -12.30 1.13 10.09
CA GLY A 31 -11.01 1.56 9.55
C GLY A 31 -9.86 0.65 9.97
N THR A 32 -8.64 1.02 9.55
CA THR A 32 -7.40 0.30 9.87
C THR A 32 -7.08 0.33 11.36
N GLU A 33 -7.46 1.39 12.08
CA GLU A 33 -7.36 1.53 13.53
C GLU A 33 -8.18 0.48 14.27
N HIS A 34 -9.39 0.19 13.78
CA HIS A 34 -10.24 -0.85 14.36
C HIS A 34 -9.68 -2.26 14.07
N LEU A 35 -9.06 -2.45 12.88
CA LEU A 35 -8.34 -3.68 12.58
C LEU A 35 -7.17 -3.89 13.56
N LEU A 36 -6.40 -2.84 13.85
CA LEU A 36 -5.29 -2.89 14.81
C LEU A 36 -5.78 -3.28 16.22
N LEU A 37 -6.91 -2.70 16.68
CA LEU A 37 -7.55 -3.10 17.93
C LEU A 37 -7.99 -4.58 17.92
N GLY A 38 -8.60 -5.02 16.83
CA GLY A 38 -8.98 -6.42 16.67
C GLY A 38 -7.78 -7.38 16.71
N LEU A 39 -6.67 -6.99 16.08
CA LEU A 39 -5.42 -7.77 16.10
C LEU A 39 -4.78 -7.81 17.50
N SER A 40 -4.77 -6.70 18.23
CA SER A 40 -4.24 -6.66 19.60
C SER A 40 -5.10 -7.44 20.58
N HIS A 41 -6.42 -7.48 20.38
CA HIS A 41 -7.36 -8.23 21.21
C HIS A 41 -7.20 -9.76 21.06
N VAL A 42 -6.89 -10.25 19.87
CA VAL A 42 -6.74 -11.68 19.59
C VAL A 42 -5.31 -12.14 19.88
N ILE A 43 -4.96 -12.20 21.17
CA ILE A 43 -3.62 -12.56 21.65
C ILE A 43 -3.19 -13.99 21.33
N THR A 44 -4.10 -14.88 20.95
CA THR A 44 -3.82 -16.25 20.49
C THR A 44 -3.28 -16.31 19.06
N GLY A 45 -3.50 -15.26 18.26
CA GLY A 45 -2.93 -15.10 16.92
C GLY A 45 -1.51 -14.55 16.95
N VAL A 46 -0.73 -14.84 15.88
CA VAL A 46 0.66 -14.36 15.76
C VAL A 46 0.73 -12.84 15.87
N ALA A 47 -0.18 -12.10 15.23
CA ALA A 47 -0.22 -10.64 15.30
C ALA A 47 -0.40 -10.13 16.73
N GLY A 48 -1.34 -10.70 17.49
CA GLY A 48 -1.57 -10.32 18.87
C GLY A 48 -0.35 -10.57 19.76
N GLN A 49 0.33 -11.69 19.56
CA GLN A 49 1.57 -12.01 20.29
C GLN A 49 2.70 -11.01 19.97
N VAL A 50 2.88 -10.65 18.70
CA VAL A 50 3.89 -9.67 18.26
C VAL A 50 3.58 -8.28 18.80
N LEU A 51 2.31 -7.84 18.73
CA LEU A 51 1.89 -6.56 19.29
C LEU A 51 2.12 -6.49 20.79
N ALA A 52 1.77 -7.55 21.52
CA ALA A 52 2.02 -7.65 22.97
C ALA A 52 3.51 -7.62 23.31
N ALA A 53 4.35 -8.35 22.55
CA ALA A 53 5.81 -8.34 22.71
C ALA A 53 6.42 -6.93 22.47
N ASN A 54 5.83 -6.15 21.58
CA ASN A 54 6.18 -4.75 21.35
C ASN A 54 5.48 -3.77 22.31
N LYS A 55 4.84 -4.26 23.38
CA LYS A 55 4.18 -3.48 24.42
C LYS A 55 3.03 -2.60 23.92
N VAL A 56 2.40 -2.98 22.82
CA VAL A 56 1.20 -2.33 22.30
C VAL A 56 0.02 -2.73 23.16
N LYS A 57 -0.64 -1.77 23.82
CA LYS A 57 -1.80 -1.98 24.66
C LYS A 57 -3.06 -1.37 24.02
N GLU A 58 -4.20 -2.06 24.14
CA GLU A 58 -5.48 -1.57 23.61
C GLU A 58 -5.85 -0.19 24.16
N GLU A 59 -5.59 0.05 25.46
CA GLU A 59 -5.86 1.34 26.11
C GLU A 59 -5.10 2.50 25.46
N ASP A 60 -3.86 2.27 25.03
CA ASP A 60 -3.04 3.31 24.41
C ASP A 60 -3.46 3.55 22.95
N ILE A 61 -3.90 2.51 22.25
CA ILE A 61 -4.49 2.65 20.92
C ILE A 61 -5.77 3.48 21.01
N HIS A 62 -6.67 3.19 21.97
CA HIS A 62 -7.92 3.96 22.17
C HIS A 62 -7.65 5.44 22.42
N LYS A 63 -6.71 5.79 23.32
CA LYS A 63 -6.36 7.19 23.59
C LYS A 63 -5.94 7.95 22.32
N ILE A 64 -5.20 7.28 21.42
CA ILE A 64 -4.75 7.92 20.19
C ILE A 64 -5.89 8.00 19.16
N ILE A 65 -6.75 6.99 19.08
CA ILE A 65 -7.95 7.04 18.23
C ILE A 65 -8.80 8.25 18.61
N ASP A 66 -9.08 8.44 19.89
CA ASP A 66 -9.87 9.58 20.40
C ASP A 66 -9.24 10.93 20.07
N GLN A 67 -7.93 11.01 19.91
CA GLN A 67 -7.19 12.22 19.53
C GLN A 67 -7.14 12.47 18.03
N LEU A 68 -7.06 11.41 17.23
CA LEU A 68 -6.84 11.50 15.78
C LEU A 68 -8.14 11.46 14.97
N VAL A 69 -9.15 10.78 15.47
CA VAL A 69 -10.43 10.59 14.79
C VAL A 69 -11.48 11.43 15.49
N THR A 70 -11.82 12.56 14.88
CA THR A 70 -12.97 13.36 15.35
C THR A 70 -14.23 12.52 15.20
N THR A 71 -14.89 12.26 16.31
CA THR A 71 -16.22 11.61 16.34
C THR A 71 -17.21 12.46 15.55
N VAL A 72 -17.60 11.98 14.39
CA VAL A 72 -18.66 12.58 13.58
C VAL A 72 -20.00 12.18 14.19
N GLY A 73 -20.47 12.94 15.18
CA GLY A 73 -21.83 12.87 15.70
C GLY A 73 -22.27 11.54 16.29
N ASP A 74 -23.30 11.56 17.11
CA ASP A 74 -23.93 10.38 17.74
C ASP A 74 -24.49 9.39 16.69
N TYR A 75 -23.62 8.57 16.10
CA TYR A 75 -24.02 7.42 15.27
C TYR A 75 -24.42 6.25 16.19
N LYS A 76 -25.44 6.46 17.02
CA LYS A 76 -26.05 5.43 17.86
C LYS A 76 -27.22 4.73 17.17
N ASP A 77 -27.17 4.62 15.85
CA ASP A 77 -28.17 3.85 15.13
C ASP A 77 -27.80 2.36 15.18
N GLU A 78 -28.44 1.64 16.11
CA GLU A 78 -28.24 0.19 16.31
C GLU A 78 -28.59 -0.66 15.07
N THR A 79 -29.29 -0.07 14.10
CA THR A 79 -29.71 -0.76 12.87
C THR A 79 -28.65 -0.71 11.76
N ASN A 80 -27.69 0.23 11.83
CA ASN A 80 -26.70 0.44 10.77
C ASN A 80 -25.40 -0.28 11.09
N LYS A 81 -25.10 -1.36 10.36
CA LYS A 81 -23.82 -2.06 10.46
C LYS A 81 -22.73 -1.20 9.82
N PRO A 82 -21.66 -0.82 10.55
CA PRO A 82 -20.56 -0.05 9.94
C PRO A 82 -19.99 -0.77 8.73
N GLY A 83 -19.87 -0.05 7.62
CA GLY A 83 -19.22 -0.52 6.40
C GLY A 83 -17.71 -0.68 6.60
N ILE A 84 -17.04 -1.33 5.65
CA ILE A 84 -15.57 -1.40 5.64
C ILE A 84 -15.07 -0.16 4.89
N SER A 85 -14.05 0.52 5.42
CA SER A 85 -13.45 1.66 4.75
C SER A 85 -12.66 1.19 3.50
N PRO A 86 -12.57 1.99 2.42
CA PRO A 86 -11.81 1.60 1.23
C PRO A 86 -10.35 1.25 1.55
N ARG A 87 -9.73 1.95 2.49
CA ARG A 87 -8.36 1.66 2.92
C ARG A 87 -8.25 0.30 3.60
N LEU A 88 -9.21 -0.05 4.44
CA LEU A 88 -9.23 -1.37 5.08
C LEU A 88 -9.47 -2.49 4.06
N GLU A 89 -10.31 -2.27 3.03
CA GLU A 89 -10.47 -3.23 1.95
C GLU A 89 -9.14 -3.50 1.25
N CYS A 90 -8.37 -2.45 0.93
CA CYS A 90 -7.02 -2.59 0.35
C CYS A 90 -6.10 -3.43 1.26
N ILE A 91 -6.02 -3.13 2.55
CA ILE A 91 -5.21 -3.88 3.51
C ILE A 91 -5.62 -5.37 3.56
N LEU A 92 -6.91 -5.66 3.51
CA LEU A 92 -7.39 -7.05 3.50
C LEU A 92 -7.03 -7.80 2.22
N GLU A 93 -7.02 -7.12 1.07
CA GLU A 93 -6.54 -7.71 -0.19
C GLU A 93 -5.02 -7.89 -0.18
N GLU A 94 -4.26 -6.90 0.27
CA GLU A 94 -2.82 -7.00 0.46
C GLU A 94 -2.44 -8.15 1.40
N SER A 95 -3.21 -8.36 2.48
CA SER A 95 -2.98 -9.49 3.38
C SER A 95 -3.10 -10.86 2.69
N LYS A 96 -3.95 -10.98 1.66
CA LYS A 96 -4.06 -12.20 0.86
C LYS A 96 -2.84 -12.36 -0.05
N MET A 97 -2.37 -11.25 -0.64
CA MET A 97 -1.17 -11.26 -1.49
C MET A 97 0.08 -11.62 -0.68
N GLU A 98 0.22 -11.06 0.53
CA GLU A 98 1.32 -11.42 1.43
C GLU A 98 1.26 -12.91 1.84
N ALA A 99 0.06 -13.46 2.06
CA ALA A 99 -0.09 -14.89 2.32
C ALA A 99 0.37 -15.75 1.13
N GLN A 100 0.06 -15.33 -0.10
CA GLN A 100 0.50 -16.03 -1.32
C GLN A 100 2.02 -15.99 -1.47
N LYS A 101 2.65 -14.81 -1.28
CA LYS A 101 4.12 -14.66 -1.32
C LYS A 101 4.80 -15.56 -0.29
N LEU A 102 4.28 -15.63 0.91
CA LEU A 102 4.79 -16.46 2.00
C LEU A 102 4.32 -17.92 1.93
N GLN A 103 3.81 -18.35 0.76
CA GLN A 103 3.35 -19.73 0.48
C GLN A 103 2.39 -20.27 1.56
N SER A 104 1.58 -19.39 2.12
CA SER A 104 0.54 -19.76 3.08
C SER A 104 -0.77 -20.02 2.35
N GLU A 105 -1.45 -21.13 2.68
CA GLU A 105 -2.74 -21.48 2.05
C GLU A 105 -3.82 -20.41 2.23
N LYS A 106 -3.76 -19.66 3.35
CA LYS A 106 -4.74 -18.66 3.72
C LYS A 106 -4.11 -17.49 4.45
N ALA A 107 -4.69 -16.29 4.25
CA ALA A 107 -4.29 -15.11 5.00
C ALA A 107 -4.72 -15.22 6.47
N GLY A 108 -3.75 -15.24 7.39
CA GLY A 108 -3.92 -15.20 8.84
C GLY A 108 -3.75 -13.81 9.43
N THR A 109 -3.72 -13.73 10.77
CA THR A 109 -3.54 -12.48 11.52
C THR A 109 -2.18 -11.84 11.24
N GLU A 110 -1.14 -12.66 11.06
CA GLU A 110 0.22 -12.27 10.71
C GLU A 110 0.26 -11.51 9.37
N HIS A 111 -0.43 -12.00 8.36
CA HIS A 111 -0.49 -11.36 7.05
C HIS A 111 -1.29 -10.04 7.09
N MET A 112 -2.32 -9.96 7.94
CA MET A 112 -3.04 -8.72 8.18
C MET A 112 -2.14 -7.67 8.84
N LEU A 113 -1.34 -8.07 9.83
CA LEU A 113 -0.42 -7.17 10.50
C LEU A 113 0.73 -6.76 9.57
N LEU A 114 1.24 -7.67 8.72
CA LEU A 114 2.24 -7.35 7.69
C LEU A 114 1.70 -6.28 6.73
N ALA A 115 0.52 -6.50 6.13
CA ALA A 115 -0.10 -5.53 5.24
C ALA A 115 -0.31 -4.16 5.92
N LEU A 116 -0.71 -4.17 7.21
CA LEU A 116 -0.92 -2.96 8.00
C LEU A 116 0.36 -2.13 8.19
N VAL A 117 1.48 -2.78 8.58
CA VAL A 117 2.75 -2.08 8.84
C VAL A 117 3.51 -1.71 7.57
N LEU A 118 3.20 -2.36 6.46
CA LEU A 118 3.73 -2.02 5.14
C LEU A 118 3.08 -0.76 4.56
N ASP A 119 1.83 -0.48 4.91
CA ASP A 119 1.13 0.75 4.57
C ASP A 119 1.42 1.82 5.65
N VAL A 120 2.50 2.57 5.46
CA VAL A 120 2.97 3.58 6.42
C VAL A 120 2.01 4.75 6.61
N ASP A 121 1.13 4.99 5.64
CA ASP A 121 0.19 6.12 5.64
C ASP A 121 -1.17 5.78 6.27
N CYS A 122 -1.46 4.51 6.56
CA CYS A 122 -2.71 4.13 7.19
C CYS A 122 -2.78 4.60 8.65
N VAL A 123 -3.99 4.79 9.16
CA VAL A 123 -4.21 5.27 10.54
C VAL A 123 -3.57 4.34 11.57
N ALA A 124 -3.62 3.02 11.37
CA ALA A 124 -3.01 2.06 12.27
C ALA A 124 -1.48 2.21 12.37
N SER A 125 -0.79 2.39 11.25
CA SER A 125 0.67 2.62 11.21
C SER A 125 1.05 3.94 11.87
N ARG A 126 0.24 4.97 11.68
CA ARG A 126 0.41 6.26 12.39
C ARG A 126 0.21 6.12 13.89
N ILE A 127 -0.77 5.33 14.35
CA ILE A 127 -0.97 5.04 15.77
C ILE A 127 0.27 4.35 16.35
N LEU A 128 0.76 3.27 15.70
CA LEU A 128 1.97 2.56 16.15
C LEU A 128 3.18 3.50 16.22
N THR A 129 3.38 4.34 15.22
CA THR A 129 4.47 5.32 15.19
C THR A 129 4.33 6.36 16.31
N THR A 130 3.12 6.84 16.58
CA THR A 130 2.83 7.79 17.68
C THR A 130 3.10 7.16 19.05
N LEU A 131 2.88 5.85 19.20
CA LEU A 131 3.25 5.09 20.39
C LEU A 131 4.77 4.83 20.50
N GLY A 132 5.56 5.32 19.55
CA GLY A 132 7.02 5.08 19.52
C GLY A 132 7.40 3.67 19.06
N ILE A 133 6.47 2.94 18.45
CA ILE A 133 6.70 1.58 17.94
C ILE A 133 7.29 1.66 16.53
N SER A 134 8.42 1.02 16.30
CA SER A 134 9.04 0.92 14.99
C SER A 134 8.29 -0.08 14.11
N LEU A 135 7.68 0.40 13.01
CA LEU A 135 7.00 -0.46 12.03
C LEU A 135 7.93 -1.52 11.46
N LYS A 136 9.20 -1.15 11.19
CA LYS A 136 10.24 -2.08 10.72
C LYS A 136 10.50 -3.19 11.74
N LYS A 137 10.52 -2.87 13.04
CA LYS A 137 10.68 -3.88 14.08
C LYS A 137 9.49 -4.82 14.13
N VAL A 138 8.26 -4.30 14.11
CA VAL A 138 7.04 -5.13 14.08
C VAL A 138 7.05 -6.06 12.88
N LEU A 139 7.42 -5.58 11.69
CA LEU A 139 7.57 -6.38 10.48
C LEU A 139 8.58 -7.52 10.68
N GLN A 140 9.76 -7.22 11.21
CA GLN A 140 10.79 -8.23 11.50
C GLN A 140 10.30 -9.27 12.51
N ASP A 141 9.64 -8.84 13.58
CA ASP A 141 9.11 -9.73 14.62
C ASP A 141 8.02 -10.66 14.07
N VAL A 142 7.13 -10.16 13.16
CA VAL A 142 6.12 -10.99 12.50
C VAL A 142 6.77 -12.04 11.62
N LEU A 143 7.71 -11.65 10.76
CA LEU A 143 8.40 -12.57 9.85
C LEU A 143 9.15 -13.65 10.64
N THR A 144 9.87 -13.26 11.70
CA THR A 144 10.56 -14.20 12.58
C THR A 144 9.58 -15.17 13.26
N ALA A 145 8.42 -14.67 13.72
CA ALA A 145 7.40 -15.50 14.38
C ALA A 145 6.78 -16.56 13.45
N ILE A 146 6.72 -16.30 12.13
CA ILE A 146 6.25 -17.28 11.15
C ILE A 146 7.37 -18.14 10.56
N GLY A 147 8.63 -17.91 10.97
CA GLY A 147 9.80 -18.67 10.52
C GLY A 147 10.39 -18.22 9.19
N GLU A 148 10.11 -16.99 8.77
CA GLU A 148 10.68 -16.38 7.57
C GLU A 148 11.86 -15.47 7.93
N ASP A 149 12.86 -15.38 7.04
CA ASP A 149 13.99 -14.48 7.23
C ASP A 149 13.60 -13.05 6.82
N PRO A 150 13.63 -12.09 7.77
CA PRO A 150 13.31 -10.70 7.46
C PRO A 150 14.21 -10.06 6.40
N ARG A 151 15.47 -10.54 6.26
CA ARG A 151 16.41 -10.01 5.28
C ARG A 151 16.01 -10.42 3.89
N THR A 152 15.80 -11.71 3.66
CA THR A 152 15.36 -12.27 2.38
C THR A 152 14.04 -11.63 1.94
N TYR A 153 13.08 -11.51 2.85
CA TYR A 153 11.79 -10.87 2.56
C TYR A 153 11.94 -9.39 2.12
N LEU A 154 12.82 -8.62 2.78
CA LEU A 154 13.06 -7.22 2.44
C LEU A 154 13.88 -7.08 1.15
N GLU A 155 14.80 -8.01 0.87
CA GLU A 155 15.56 -8.06 -0.38
C GLU A 155 14.64 -8.40 -1.54
N GLU A 156 13.78 -9.40 -1.42
CA GLU A 156 12.77 -9.74 -2.41
C GLU A 156 11.78 -8.58 -2.67
N LYS A 157 11.47 -7.80 -1.64
CA LYS A 157 10.60 -6.61 -1.77
C LYS A 157 11.31 -5.43 -2.43
N ASN A 158 12.63 -5.34 -2.29
CA ASN A 158 13.47 -4.35 -2.96
C ASN A 158 13.98 -4.85 -4.33
N ASP A 159 13.72 -6.13 -4.67
CA ASP A 159 13.99 -6.66 -6.00
C ASP A 159 12.98 -6.05 -6.99
N PRO A 160 13.44 -5.44 -8.09
CA PRO A 160 12.56 -4.95 -9.16
C PRO A 160 11.56 -6.00 -9.68
N GLY A 161 11.80 -7.30 -9.42
CA GLY A 161 10.87 -8.39 -9.73
C GLY A 161 9.64 -8.50 -8.83
N ALA A 162 9.64 -7.87 -7.63
CA ALA A 162 8.48 -7.86 -6.72
C ALA A 162 7.31 -7.00 -7.23
N ASP A 163 7.55 -6.09 -8.17
CA ASP A 163 6.56 -5.30 -8.90
C ASP A 163 5.81 -6.14 -9.98
N GLY A 164 5.75 -7.45 -9.84
CA GLY A 164 5.40 -8.41 -10.89
C GLY A 164 4.15 -8.09 -11.72
N VAL A 165 3.12 -7.49 -11.11
CA VAL A 165 1.92 -7.06 -11.86
C VAL A 165 2.18 -5.76 -12.62
N LEU A 166 2.87 -4.79 -12.00
CA LEU A 166 3.20 -3.54 -12.67
C LEU A 166 4.18 -3.77 -13.82
N ILE A 167 5.24 -4.53 -13.60
CA ILE A 167 6.26 -4.86 -14.62
C ILE A 167 5.65 -5.63 -15.79
N GLN A 168 4.70 -6.54 -15.53
CA GLN A 168 4.05 -7.32 -16.57
C GLN A 168 3.27 -6.46 -17.58
N TYR A 169 2.74 -5.32 -17.13
CA TYR A 169 1.87 -4.43 -17.93
C TYR A 169 2.46 -3.03 -18.12
N SER A 170 3.74 -2.84 -17.83
CA SER A 170 4.40 -1.55 -17.99
C SER A 170 5.84 -1.69 -18.48
N THR A 171 6.36 -0.59 -19.03
CA THR A 171 7.75 -0.44 -19.44
C THR A 171 8.41 0.60 -18.54
N ASP A 172 9.60 0.30 -18.00
CA ASP A 172 10.38 1.24 -17.21
C ASP A 172 11.18 2.18 -18.10
N LEU A 173 10.66 3.37 -18.36
CA LEU A 173 11.34 4.38 -19.19
C LEU A 173 12.62 4.88 -18.54
N THR A 174 12.73 4.89 -17.22
CA THR A 174 13.96 5.33 -16.53
C THR A 174 15.08 4.31 -16.71
N ALA A 175 14.76 3.03 -16.69
CA ALA A 175 15.71 1.97 -16.99
C ALA A 175 16.12 1.99 -18.48
N GLU A 176 15.17 2.17 -19.39
CA GLU A 176 15.47 2.31 -20.83
C GLU A 176 16.33 3.54 -21.12
N ALA A 177 16.12 4.65 -20.43
CA ALA A 177 16.96 5.83 -20.52
C ALA A 177 18.39 5.55 -20.03
N ALA A 178 18.53 4.88 -18.88
CA ALA A 178 19.85 4.50 -18.35
C ALA A 178 20.61 3.54 -19.28
N ASP A 179 19.89 2.65 -19.97
CA ASP A 179 20.44 1.74 -20.99
C ASP A 179 20.74 2.43 -22.34
N GLY A 180 20.41 3.71 -22.49
CA GLY A 180 20.59 4.45 -23.74
C GLY A 180 19.67 4.00 -24.89
N LYS A 181 18.51 3.42 -24.57
CA LYS A 181 17.54 2.90 -25.55
C LYS A 181 16.55 3.95 -26.04
N LEU A 182 16.46 5.09 -25.35
CA LEU A 182 15.57 6.18 -25.74
C LEU A 182 16.25 7.17 -26.69
N ASP A 183 15.50 7.65 -27.66
CA ASP A 183 15.98 8.69 -28.56
C ASP A 183 16.20 10.02 -27.82
N PRO A 184 17.23 10.81 -28.17
CA PRO A 184 17.48 12.09 -27.53
C PRO A 184 16.33 13.08 -27.79
N VAL A 185 15.82 13.68 -26.73
CA VAL A 185 14.72 14.65 -26.80
C VAL A 185 15.30 16.06 -26.91
N ILE A 186 14.95 16.77 -27.98
CA ILE A 186 15.43 18.12 -28.28
C ILE A 186 14.27 19.12 -28.31
N GLY A 187 14.46 20.30 -27.71
CA GLY A 187 13.52 21.41 -27.79
C GLY A 187 12.24 21.23 -26.96
N ARG A 188 12.32 20.49 -25.83
CA ARG A 188 11.22 20.25 -24.90
C ARG A 188 11.56 20.61 -23.46
N GLU A 189 12.54 21.46 -23.28
CA GLU A 189 13.09 21.82 -21.97
C GLU A 189 12.04 22.48 -21.07
N GLU A 190 11.23 23.38 -21.61
CA GLU A 190 10.20 24.10 -20.85
C GLU A 190 9.08 23.18 -20.36
N GLU A 191 8.62 22.26 -21.21
CA GLU A 191 7.58 21.30 -20.85
C GLU A 191 8.09 20.32 -19.80
N ILE A 192 9.33 19.84 -19.91
CA ILE A 192 9.95 18.93 -18.94
C ILE A 192 10.13 19.65 -17.60
N GLU A 193 10.61 20.88 -17.57
CA GLU A 193 10.71 21.68 -16.34
C GLU A 193 9.34 21.89 -15.69
N ARG A 194 8.32 22.17 -16.49
CA ARG A 194 6.96 22.32 -15.99
C ARG A 194 6.43 21.04 -15.37
N LEU A 195 6.71 19.86 -15.98
CA LEU A 195 6.39 18.57 -15.40
C LEU A 195 7.08 18.36 -14.06
N MET A 196 8.37 18.61 -13.97
CA MET A 196 9.13 18.49 -12.72
C MET A 196 8.57 19.38 -11.61
N GLN A 197 8.20 20.63 -11.95
CA GLN A 197 7.57 21.55 -11.00
C GLN A 197 6.24 21.02 -10.47
N ILE A 198 5.40 20.42 -11.33
CA ILE A 198 4.09 19.87 -10.92
C ILE A 198 4.29 18.63 -10.09
N LEU A 199 5.13 17.69 -10.52
CA LEU A 199 5.42 16.44 -9.81
C LEU A 199 6.08 16.66 -8.44
N SER A 200 6.81 17.78 -8.26
CA SER A 200 7.44 18.13 -6.98
C SER A 200 6.48 18.75 -5.95
N ARG A 201 5.21 18.98 -6.30
CA ARG A 201 4.22 19.52 -5.37
C ARG A 201 3.80 18.47 -4.34
N ARG A 202 3.44 18.91 -3.14
CA ARG A 202 2.86 18.04 -2.10
C ARG A 202 1.43 17.56 -2.40
N THR A 203 0.69 18.38 -3.14
CA THR A 203 -0.70 18.10 -3.55
C THR A 203 -0.89 18.54 -4.99
N LYS A 204 -1.87 17.97 -5.71
CA LYS A 204 -2.15 18.27 -7.13
C LYS A 204 -0.91 18.05 -8.01
N ASN A 205 -0.20 16.97 -7.76
CA ASN A 205 1.03 16.57 -8.44
C ASN A 205 0.80 15.62 -9.64
N ASN A 206 -0.42 15.58 -10.18
CA ASN A 206 -0.79 14.75 -11.33
C ASN A 206 -0.86 15.64 -12.59
N PRO A 207 0.22 15.78 -13.37
CA PRO A 207 0.22 16.54 -14.60
C PRO A 207 -0.55 15.81 -15.70
N CYS A 208 -1.18 16.56 -16.60
CA CYS A 208 -1.81 16.06 -17.80
C CYS A 208 -1.25 16.81 -19.01
N LEU A 209 -0.71 16.07 -19.99
CA LEU A 209 -0.25 16.62 -21.27
C LEU A 209 -1.38 16.56 -22.29
N ILE A 210 -1.78 17.74 -22.77
CA ILE A 210 -2.86 17.90 -23.76
C ILE A 210 -2.26 18.39 -25.07
N GLY A 211 -2.68 17.85 -26.19
CA GLY A 211 -2.24 18.24 -27.52
C GLY A 211 -2.73 17.26 -28.59
N GLU A 212 -2.58 17.63 -29.86
CA GLU A 212 -2.95 16.78 -30.99
C GLU A 212 -2.09 15.50 -31.06
N PRO A 213 -2.56 14.45 -31.76
CA PRO A 213 -1.74 13.29 -32.03
C PRO A 213 -0.43 13.68 -32.75
N GLY A 214 0.70 13.07 -32.38
CA GLY A 214 1.99 13.30 -33.04
C GLY A 214 2.78 14.53 -32.59
N VAL A 215 2.26 15.38 -31.71
CA VAL A 215 2.99 16.59 -31.24
C VAL A 215 4.15 16.31 -30.26
N GLY A 216 4.44 15.05 -29.97
CA GLY A 216 5.59 14.66 -29.11
C GLY A 216 5.27 14.62 -27.62
N LYS A 217 4.02 14.35 -27.20
CA LYS A 217 3.67 14.21 -25.77
C LYS A 217 4.51 13.13 -25.06
N THR A 218 4.71 12.00 -25.74
CA THR A 218 5.52 10.88 -25.20
C THR A 218 6.99 11.28 -25.08
N ALA A 219 7.53 12.00 -26.06
CA ALA A 219 8.90 12.50 -26.02
C ALA A 219 9.20 13.38 -24.79
N VAL A 220 8.22 14.17 -24.31
CA VAL A 220 8.38 14.96 -23.08
C VAL A 220 8.56 14.05 -21.85
N ILE A 221 7.85 12.94 -21.79
CA ILE A 221 7.98 11.96 -20.69
C ILE A 221 9.30 11.20 -20.79
N GLU A 222 9.70 10.82 -22.00
CA GLU A 222 10.99 10.17 -22.28
C GLU A 222 12.18 11.10 -21.92
N GLY A 223 12.08 12.39 -22.24
CA GLY A 223 13.06 13.39 -21.83
C GLY A 223 13.14 13.58 -20.31
N LEU A 224 12.03 13.49 -19.60
CA LEU A 224 12.04 13.47 -18.13
C LEU A 224 12.74 12.21 -17.59
N ALA A 225 12.48 11.04 -18.18
CA ALA A 225 13.14 9.80 -17.80
C ALA A 225 14.67 9.88 -18.01
N GLN A 226 15.11 10.47 -19.11
CA GLN A 226 16.54 10.73 -19.36
C GLN A 226 17.15 11.65 -18.29
N ARG A 227 16.49 12.76 -17.95
CA ARG A 227 16.97 13.65 -16.88
C ARG A 227 17.04 12.98 -15.51
N ILE A 228 16.12 12.06 -15.19
CA ILE A 228 16.19 11.28 -13.96
C ILE A 228 17.40 10.34 -14.00
N ALA A 229 17.61 9.61 -15.10
CA ALA A 229 18.74 8.70 -15.27
C ALA A 229 20.09 9.44 -15.18
N GLU A 230 20.18 10.65 -15.71
CA GLU A 230 21.35 11.52 -15.64
C GLU A 230 21.52 12.26 -14.31
N GLY A 231 20.53 12.17 -13.40
CA GLY A 231 20.53 12.87 -12.14
C GLY A 231 20.26 14.39 -12.23
N LEU A 232 19.82 14.88 -13.39
CA LEU A 232 19.52 16.29 -13.69
C LEU A 232 18.12 16.71 -13.23
N VAL A 233 17.71 16.24 -12.06
CA VAL A 233 16.40 16.48 -11.44
C VAL A 233 16.57 16.87 -9.97
N PRO A 234 15.57 17.51 -9.34
CA PRO A 234 15.57 17.78 -7.90
C PRO A 234 15.79 16.52 -7.08
N ASP A 235 16.42 16.63 -5.88
CA ASP A 235 16.79 15.47 -5.04
C ASP A 235 15.62 14.55 -4.73
N GLY A 236 14.41 15.07 -4.53
CA GLY A 236 13.21 14.28 -4.31
C GLY A 236 12.76 13.42 -5.51
N MET A 237 13.32 13.65 -6.70
CA MET A 237 13.01 12.90 -7.92
C MET A 237 14.12 11.94 -8.36
N LYS A 238 15.35 12.07 -7.85
CA LYS A 238 16.51 11.27 -8.28
C LYS A 238 16.33 9.75 -8.12
N GLN A 239 15.49 9.33 -7.17
CA GLN A 239 15.21 7.91 -6.90
C GLN A 239 13.84 7.46 -7.44
N LYS A 240 13.18 8.31 -8.24
CA LYS A 240 11.88 7.95 -8.83
C LYS A 240 12.06 7.24 -10.15
N ARG A 241 11.12 6.35 -10.46
CA ARG A 241 11.06 5.62 -11.73
C ARG A 241 9.83 6.08 -12.50
N ILE A 242 9.94 6.15 -13.81
CA ILE A 242 8.81 6.42 -14.71
C ILE A 242 8.43 5.11 -15.38
N MET A 243 7.21 4.65 -15.09
CA MET A 243 6.64 3.43 -15.67
C MET A 243 5.53 3.81 -16.66
N THR A 244 5.65 3.36 -17.90
CA THR A 244 4.59 3.50 -18.90
C THR A 244 3.64 2.32 -18.83
N LEU A 245 2.39 2.55 -18.46
CA LEU A 245 1.37 1.50 -18.31
C LEU A 245 0.68 1.21 -19.65
N ASP A 246 0.71 -0.05 -20.08
CA ASP A 246 -0.04 -0.53 -21.26
C ASP A 246 -1.46 -0.93 -20.86
N LEU A 247 -2.40 0.01 -21.07
CA LEU A 247 -3.82 -0.22 -20.80
C LEU A 247 -4.41 -1.31 -21.69
N SER A 248 -3.89 -1.47 -22.92
CA SER A 248 -4.38 -2.50 -23.85
C SER A 248 -4.02 -3.89 -23.36
N ALA A 249 -2.79 -4.07 -22.86
CA ALA A 249 -2.34 -5.31 -22.25
C ALA A 249 -3.10 -5.65 -20.95
N LEU A 250 -3.44 -4.63 -20.15
CA LEU A 250 -4.27 -4.80 -18.94
C LEU A 250 -5.69 -5.30 -19.25
N ILE A 251 -6.29 -4.83 -20.35
CA ILE A 251 -7.62 -5.23 -20.81
C ILE A 251 -7.56 -6.60 -21.48
N ALA A 252 -6.49 -6.88 -22.24
CA ALA A 252 -6.31 -8.14 -22.93
C ALA A 252 -6.27 -9.30 -21.94
N GLY A 253 -7.17 -10.26 -22.12
CA GLY A 253 -7.29 -11.45 -21.25
C GLY A 253 -8.15 -11.26 -20.00
N SER A 254 -8.76 -10.09 -19.76
CA SER A 254 -9.82 -9.97 -18.76
C SER A 254 -11.14 -10.42 -19.40
N LYS A 255 -11.75 -11.49 -18.87
CA LYS A 255 -13.08 -11.97 -19.33
C LYS A 255 -14.20 -11.14 -18.74
N TYR A 256 -13.97 -10.44 -17.64
CA TYR A 256 -14.96 -9.66 -16.92
C TYR A 256 -14.42 -8.28 -16.55
N ARG A 257 -15.31 -7.28 -16.54
CA ARG A 257 -14.99 -5.88 -16.19
C ARG A 257 -14.31 -5.75 -14.80
N GLY A 258 -14.70 -6.58 -13.84
CA GLY A 258 -14.13 -6.59 -12.50
C GLY A 258 -12.65 -7.01 -12.44
N GLU A 259 -12.21 -7.90 -13.35
CA GLU A 259 -10.80 -8.31 -13.42
C GLU A 259 -9.88 -7.16 -13.89
N PHE A 260 -10.35 -6.35 -14.83
CA PHE A 260 -9.63 -5.15 -15.27
C PHE A 260 -9.49 -4.13 -14.15
N GLU A 261 -10.61 -3.84 -13.45
CA GLU A 261 -10.61 -2.89 -12.33
C GLU A 261 -9.67 -3.36 -11.20
N GLU A 262 -9.61 -4.65 -10.94
CA GLU A 262 -8.70 -5.24 -9.94
C GLU A 262 -7.24 -5.15 -10.37
N ARG A 263 -6.90 -5.47 -11.63
CA ARG A 263 -5.54 -5.33 -12.17
C ARG A 263 -5.09 -3.87 -12.15
N MET A 264 -5.95 -2.95 -12.56
CA MET A 264 -5.68 -1.51 -12.52
C MET A 264 -5.41 -1.03 -11.09
N LYS A 265 -6.25 -1.43 -10.13
CA LYS A 265 -6.04 -1.10 -8.71
C LYS A 265 -4.71 -1.62 -8.20
N ARG A 266 -4.33 -2.85 -8.53
CA ARG A 266 -3.03 -3.42 -8.15
C ARG A 266 -1.87 -2.60 -8.73
N CYS A 267 -1.91 -2.26 -10.01
CA CYS A 267 -0.88 -1.41 -10.61
C CYS A 267 -0.78 -0.03 -9.94
N LEU A 268 -1.92 0.62 -9.64
CA LEU A 268 -1.95 1.96 -9.05
C LEU A 268 -1.58 1.97 -7.56
N LEU A 269 -1.85 0.91 -6.80
CA LEU A 269 -1.45 0.80 -5.40
C LEU A 269 0.08 0.79 -5.22
N TYR A 270 0.82 0.25 -6.19
CA TYR A 270 2.29 0.27 -6.18
C TYR A 270 2.89 1.62 -6.58
N THR A 271 2.13 2.49 -7.23
CA THR A 271 2.60 3.81 -7.72
C THR A 271 2.18 4.97 -6.83
N SER A 272 1.36 4.73 -5.80
CA SER A 272 0.97 5.77 -4.84
C SER A 272 2.06 5.97 -3.80
N PRO A 273 2.55 7.22 -3.59
CA PRO A 273 3.54 7.53 -2.57
C PRO A 273 2.98 7.33 -1.17
#